data_d599bb822ba31e36c53c765062b1a2c2
#
_entry.id   d599bb822ba31e36c53c765062b1a2c2
#
_cell.length_a   1.000
_cell.length_b   1.000
_cell.length_c   1.000
_cell.angle_alpha   90.00
_cell.angle_beta   90.00
_cell.angle_gamma   90.00
#
_symmetry.space_group_name_H-M   'P 1'
#
loop_
_entity.id
_entity.type
_entity.pdbx_description
1 polymer ?
#
loop_
_entity_poly.entity_id
_entity_poly.type
_entity_poly.pdbx_seq_one_letter_code
_entity_poly.pdbx_strand_id
1 'polypeptide(L)'
;MKKIIVVLASILASFVMFAQEHLGFKNIPIDGTTSQFVAKLKAAGYTVVGEYSDDIRLRGIFMGKNCTLSVNFSAVSKTVHAVYVIFDKEQDWASLKNDYENIKSGLTIKYGKPTVKEEFRSPYKEGDGYAYIAFKGGYADWISSFTTAIGYINLYIREQDYSNMTLIISYCDKKNYEKSLQELADEL
;
A
#
# COMPACT_ATOMS: atom_id res chain seq x y z
N MET A 1 -36.55 56.19 17.67
CA MET A 1 -36.51 54.84 17.12
C MET A 1 -35.16 54.62 16.57
N LYS A 2 -34.28 53.85 17.30
CA LYS A 2 -32.90 53.57 16.90
C LYS A 2 -32.89 52.29 16.07
N LYS A 3 -32.46 52.39 14.81
CA LYS A 3 -32.26 51.23 13.92
C LYS A 3 -30.94 50.55 14.28
N ILE A 4 -31.02 49.30 14.77
CA ILE A 4 -29.87 48.44 15.02
C ILE A 4 -29.54 47.77 13.69
N ILE A 5 -28.38 48.12 13.11
CA ILE A 5 -27.82 47.44 11.94
C ILE A 5 -27.01 46.25 12.48
N VAL A 6 -27.55 45.06 12.28
CA VAL A 6 -26.80 43.79 12.54
C VAL A 6 -25.94 43.51 11.33
N VAL A 7 -24.64 43.74 11.48
CA VAL A 7 -23.65 43.30 10.48
C VAL A 7 -23.37 41.84 10.71
N LEU A 8 -23.91 40.98 9.85
CA LEU A 8 -23.58 39.54 9.80
C LEU A 8 -22.20 39.41 9.14
N ALA A 9 -21.16 39.31 9.95
CA ALA A 9 -19.84 38.95 9.47
C ALA A 9 -19.83 37.44 9.14
N SER A 10 -20.05 37.12 7.87
CA SER A 10 -19.83 35.77 7.35
C SER A 10 -18.35 35.47 7.34
N ILE A 11 -17.90 34.72 8.32
CA ILE A 11 -16.55 34.12 8.33
C ILE A 11 -16.56 32.99 7.26
N LEU A 12 -16.13 33.32 6.06
CA LEU A 12 -15.75 32.34 5.07
C LEU A 12 -14.49 31.62 5.60
N ALA A 13 -14.69 30.50 6.28
CA ALA A 13 -13.62 29.56 6.56
C ALA A 13 -13.19 28.98 5.20
N SER A 14 -12.19 29.60 4.60
CA SER A 14 -11.50 29.05 3.44
C SER A 14 -10.82 27.78 3.92
N PHE A 15 -11.44 26.61 3.69
CA PHE A 15 -10.77 25.34 3.75
C PHE A 15 -9.71 25.35 2.64
N VAL A 16 -8.49 25.72 2.99
CA VAL A 16 -7.35 25.47 2.14
C VAL A 16 -7.24 23.95 2.09
N MET A 17 -7.80 23.34 1.06
CA MET A 17 -7.50 21.96 0.71
C MET A 17 -6.03 21.96 0.29
N PHE A 18 -5.14 21.67 1.24
CA PHE A 18 -3.80 21.27 0.88
C PHE A 18 -3.95 20.02 0.02
N ALA A 19 -3.72 20.15 -1.28
CA ALA A 19 -3.61 19.00 -2.14
C ALA A 19 -2.56 18.07 -1.51
N GLN A 20 -2.94 16.84 -1.21
CA GLN A 20 -2.01 15.87 -0.63
C GLN A 20 -0.90 15.66 -1.65
N GLU A 21 0.31 16.07 -1.32
CA GLU A 21 1.47 16.04 -2.22
C GLU A 21 2.06 14.63 -2.34
N HIS A 22 1.84 13.80 -1.31
CA HIS A 22 2.38 12.46 -1.19
C HIS A 22 1.28 11.43 -0.90
N LEU A 23 1.44 10.22 -1.41
CA LEU A 23 0.57 9.10 -1.07
C LEU A 23 0.71 8.78 0.43
N GLY A 24 -0.41 8.46 1.09
CA GLY A 24 -0.41 8.16 2.52
C GLY A 24 -0.66 6.69 2.83
N PHE A 25 0.11 6.15 3.77
CA PHE A 25 -0.17 4.89 4.46
C PHE A 25 -0.73 5.18 5.86
N LYS A 26 -1.96 4.75 6.18
CA LYS A 26 -2.64 5.05 7.47
C LYS A 26 -2.56 6.54 7.85
N ASN A 27 -2.80 7.44 6.90
CA ASN A 27 -2.68 8.90 7.05
C ASN A 27 -1.26 9.41 7.37
N ILE A 28 -0.26 8.57 7.28
CA ILE A 28 1.15 8.96 7.35
C ILE A 28 1.62 9.16 5.90
N PRO A 29 1.99 10.38 5.47
CA PRO A 29 2.55 10.60 4.14
C PRO A 29 3.79 9.73 3.92
N ILE A 30 3.89 9.05 2.77
CA ILE A 30 5.06 8.27 2.37
C ILE A 30 6.12 9.27 1.90
N ASP A 31 6.75 9.90 2.86
CA ASP A 31 7.73 10.97 2.67
C ASP A 31 8.65 11.12 3.89
N GLY A 32 9.70 11.91 3.69
CA GLY A 32 10.73 12.18 4.71
C GLY A 32 11.77 11.07 4.80
N THR A 33 12.63 11.20 5.79
CA THR A 33 13.68 10.21 6.02
C THR A 33 13.12 8.93 6.60
N THR A 34 13.81 7.81 6.37
CA THR A 34 13.47 6.50 6.93
C THR A 34 13.25 6.54 8.44
N SER A 35 14.13 7.23 9.17
CA SER A 35 14.03 7.35 10.64
C SER A 35 12.74 8.06 11.07
N GLN A 36 12.37 9.17 10.38
CA GLN A 36 11.14 9.91 10.68
C GLN A 36 9.89 9.10 10.39
N PHE A 37 9.88 8.39 9.26
CA PHE A 37 8.75 7.56 8.86
C PHE A 37 8.57 6.36 9.80
N VAL A 38 9.65 5.65 10.12
CA VAL A 38 9.65 4.52 11.06
C VAL A 38 9.21 4.94 12.46
N ALA A 39 9.61 6.15 12.93
CA ALA A 39 9.14 6.67 14.21
C ALA A 39 7.61 6.83 14.24
N LYS A 40 7.00 7.33 13.16
CA LYS A 40 5.54 7.45 13.02
C LYS A 40 4.86 6.07 13.01
N LEU A 41 5.45 5.07 12.33
CA LEU A 41 4.94 3.70 12.33
C LEU A 41 5.02 3.05 13.72
N LYS A 42 6.11 3.27 14.46
CA LYS A 42 6.22 2.82 15.86
C LYS A 42 5.13 3.43 16.74
N ALA A 43 4.86 4.72 16.60
CA ALA A 43 3.77 5.40 17.29
C ALA A 43 2.39 4.84 16.90
N ALA A 44 2.25 4.29 15.68
CA ALA A 44 1.04 3.61 15.21
C ALA A 44 0.96 2.12 15.60
N GLY A 45 1.86 1.62 16.46
CA GLY A 45 1.83 0.28 17.02
C GLY A 45 2.64 -0.79 16.27
N TYR A 46 3.52 -0.40 15.35
CA TYR A 46 4.40 -1.35 14.65
C TYR A 46 5.75 -1.47 15.36
N THR A 47 6.36 -2.66 15.31
CA THR A 47 7.67 -2.94 15.94
C THR A 47 8.67 -3.35 14.87
N VAL A 48 9.86 -2.74 14.84
CA VAL A 48 10.95 -3.11 13.91
C VAL A 48 11.41 -4.52 14.20
N VAL A 49 11.51 -5.33 13.13
CA VAL A 49 11.95 -6.75 13.20
C VAL A 49 13.12 -7.03 12.27
N GLY A 50 13.50 -6.09 11.41
CA GLY A 50 14.68 -6.21 10.53
C GLY A 50 15.02 -4.90 9.86
N GLU A 51 16.31 -4.70 9.60
CA GLU A 51 16.84 -3.55 8.89
C GLU A 51 17.82 -4.03 7.81
N TYR A 52 17.64 -3.55 6.58
CA TYR A 52 18.41 -3.92 5.40
C TYR A 52 18.93 -2.65 4.71
N SER A 53 19.67 -2.78 3.63
CA SER A 53 20.29 -1.65 2.92
C SER A 53 19.28 -0.65 2.36
N ASP A 54 18.12 -1.14 1.91
CA ASP A 54 17.07 -0.41 1.19
C ASP A 54 15.65 -0.69 1.72
N ASP A 55 15.54 -1.46 2.80
CA ASP A 55 14.27 -1.92 3.38
C ASP A 55 14.36 -1.99 4.92
N ILE A 56 13.36 -1.49 5.61
CA ILE A 56 13.13 -1.74 7.05
C ILE A 56 11.84 -2.49 7.22
N ARG A 57 11.89 -3.59 7.98
CA ARG A 57 10.72 -4.43 8.26
C ARG A 57 10.16 -4.18 9.65
N LEU A 58 8.85 -4.00 9.70
CA LEU A 58 8.12 -3.83 10.95
C LEU A 58 6.99 -4.85 11.03
N ARG A 59 6.74 -5.38 12.20
CA ARG A 59 5.63 -6.28 12.50
C ARG A 59 4.49 -5.50 13.16
N GLY A 60 3.24 -5.84 12.83
CA GLY A 60 2.07 -5.22 13.43
C GLY A 60 0.76 -5.76 12.89
N ILE A 61 -0.31 -4.98 13.12
CA ILE A 61 -1.67 -5.34 12.68
C ILE A 61 -2.17 -4.29 11.66
N PHE A 62 -2.66 -4.76 10.53
CA PHE A 62 -3.33 -3.95 9.53
C PHE A 62 -4.68 -4.58 9.16
N MET A 63 -5.76 -3.81 9.19
CA MET A 63 -7.13 -4.29 8.95
C MET A 63 -7.52 -5.52 9.79
N GLY A 64 -7.08 -5.56 11.06
CA GLY A 64 -7.36 -6.67 11.99
C GLY A 64 -6.53 -7.93 11.77
N LYS A 65 -5.61 -7.94 10.82
CA LYS A 65 -4.75 -9.08 10.48
C LYS A 65 -3.28 -8.79 10.78
N ASN A 66 -2.56 -9.80 11.20
CA ASN A 66 -1.11 -9.72 11.38
C ASN A 66 -0.43 -9.51 10.03
N CYS A 67 0.56 -8.63 10.01
CA CYS A 67 1.33 -8.35 8.81
C CYS A 67 2.76 -7.92 9.13
N THR A 68 3.60 -8.02 8.11
CA THR A 68 4.91 -7.37 8.06
C THR A 68 4.80 -6.17 7.12
N LEU A 69 5.20 -5.00 7.59
CA LEU A 69 5.44 -3.85 6.70
C LEU A 69 6.88 -3.93 6.21
N SER A 70 7.08 -3.75 4.91
CA SER A 70 8.38 -3.48 4.30
C SER A 70 8.38 -2.02 3.85
N VAL A 71 9.23 -1.21 4.45
CA VAL A 71 9.37 0.21 4.17
C VAL A 71 10.60 0.39 3.29
N ASN A 72 10.37 0.69 2.01
CA ASN A 72 11.43 0.87 1.03
C ASN A 72 11.80 2.34 0.87
N PHE A 73 13.10 2.60 0.75
CA PHE A 73 13.68 3.94 0.67
C PHE A 73 14.86 3.97 -0.29
N SER A 74 15.18 5.16 -0.80
CA SER A 74 16.38 5.37 -1.60
C SER A 74 17.64 5.05 -0.80
N ALA A 75 18.54 4.28 -1.39
CA ALA A 75 19.84 3.99 -0.79
C ALA A 75 20.70 5.27 -0.61
N VAL A 76 20.50 6.26 -1.48
CA VAL A 76 21.25 7.52 -1.51
C VAL A 76 20.68 8.52 -0.48
N SER A 77 19.48 9.04 -0.72
CA SER A 77 18.89 10.09 0.11
C SER A 77 18.19 9.58 1.37
N LYS A 78 18.00 8.26 1.53
CA LYS A 78 17.21 7.63 2.60
C LYS A 78 15.77 8.14 2.66
N THR A 79 15.26 8.68 1.55
CA THR A 79 13.86 9.11 1.41
C THR A 79 12.96 7.90 1.20
N VAL A 80 11.90 7.78 2.00
CA VAL A 80 10.91 6.71 1.86
C VAL A 80 10.07 6.92 0.61
N HIS A 81 9.91 5.89 -0.20
CA HIS A 81 9.13 5.96 -1.44
C HIS A 81 8.04 4.87 -1.55
N ALA A 82 8.14 3.78 -0.78
CA ALA A 82 7.10 2.74 -0.82
C ALA A 82 6.92 2.03 0.52
N VAL A 83 5.70 1.52 0.74
CA VAL A 83 5.35 0.65 1.86
C VAL A 83 4.60 -0.56 1.31
N TYR A 84 5.08 -1.75 1.64
CA TYR A 84 4.41 -3.01 1.35
C TYR A 84 3.80 -3.55 2.64
N VAL A 85 2.53 -3.88 2.62
CA VAL A 85 1.84 -4.63 3.67
C VAL A 85 1.80 -6.08 3.22
N ILE A 86 2.56 -6.93 3.87
CA ILE A 86 2.67 -8.36 3.58
C ILE A 86 1.92 -9.08 4.69
N PHE A 87 0.74 -9.61 4.38
CA PHE A 87 -0.05 -10.35 5.36
C PHE A 87 0.58 -11.70 5.68
N ASP A 88 0.20 -12.28 6.82
CA ASP A 88 0.64 -13.62 7.13
C ASP A 88 0.15 -14.60 6.07
N LYS A 89 0.96 -15.61 5.82
CA LYS A 89 0.71 -16.61 4.79
C LYS A 89 -0.54 -17.42 5.07
N GLU A 90 -1.22 -17.81 3.99
CA GLU A 90 -2.44 -18.60 3.97
C GLU A 90 -2.29 -19.76 2.99
N GLN A 91 -2.81 -20.92 3.33
CA GLN A 91 -2.81 -22.11 2.47
C GLN A 91 -4.15 -22.29 1.73
N ASP A 92 -5.24 -21.84 2.34
CA ASP A 92 -6.57 -21.97 1.77
C ASP A 92 -6.85 -20.86 0.75
N TRP A 93 -7.07 -21.27 -0.50
CA TRP A 93 -7.37 -20.36 -1.60
C TRP A 93 -8.68 -19.57 -1.36
N ALA A 94 -9.72 -20.21 -0.83
CA ALA A 94 -11.01 -19.54 -0.65
C ALA A 94 -10.92 -18.42 0.40
N SER A 95 -10.22 -18.67 1.51
CA SER A 95 -9.95 -17.67 2.54
C SER A 95 -9.13 -16.52 1.98
N LEU A 96 -8.06 -16.81 1.25
CA LEU A 96 -7.19 -15.81 0.66
C LEU A 96 -7.93 -14.93 -0.36
N LYS A 97 -8.73 -15.54 -1.23
CA LYS A 97 -9.57 -14.82 -2.19
C LYS A 97 -10.62 -13.94 -1.52
N ASN A 98 -11.27 -14.45 -0.47
CA ASN A 98 -12.24 -13.65 0.29
C ASN A 98 -11.58 -12.41 0.93
N ASP A 99 -10.39 -12.56 1.50
CA ASP A 99 -9.62 -11.45 2.04
C ASP A 99 -9.23 -10.44 0.96
N TYR A 100 -8.80 -10.93 -0.20
CA TYR A 100 -8.49 -10.09 -1.35
C TYR A 100 -9.71 -9.26 -1.79
N GLU A 101 -10.87 -9.87 -1.95
CA GLU A 101 -12.10 -9.16 -2.37
C GLU A 101 -12.55 -8.11 -1.35
N ASN A 102 -12.46 -8.43 -0.05
CA ASN A 102 -12.79 -7.48 1.02
C ASN A 102 -11.86 -6.26 1.00
N ILE A 103 -10.56 -6.49 0.84
CA ILE A 103 -9.57 -5.41 0.76
C ILE A 103 -9.74 -4.60 -0.53
N LYS A 104 -9.94 -5.27 -1.69
CA LYS A 104 -10.21 -4.62 -2.97
C LYS A 104 -11.42 -3.68 -2.88
N SER A 105 -12.48 -4.13 -2.23
CA SER A 105 -13.68 -3.31 -2.01
C SER A 105 -13.37 -2.04 -1.21
N GLY A 106 -12.63 -2.16 -0.11
CA GLY A 106 -12.21 -1.02 0.70
C GLY A 106 -11.30 -0.05 -0.06
N LEU A 107 -10.34 -0.57 -0.83
CA LEU A 107 -9.47 0.24 -1.68
C LEU A 107 -10.24 0.93 -2.80
N THR A 108 -11.25 0.26 -3.37
CA THR A 108 -12.13 0.83 -4.42
C THR A 108 -12.93 2.03 -3.89
N ILE A 109 -13.44 1.94 -2.67
CA ILE A 109 -14.14 3.07 -2.02
C ILE A 109 -13.19 4.27 -1.86
N LYS A 110 -11.94 4.02 -1.49
CA LYS A 110 -10.97 5.08 -1.20
C LYS A 110 -10.27 5.66 -2.43
N TYR A 111 -9.92 4.81 -3.40
CA TYR A 111 -9.06 5.19 -4.53
C TYR A 111 -9.74 5.09 -5.89
N GLY A 112 -11.02 4.70 -5.95
CA GLY A 112 -11.76 4.52 -7.19
C GLY A 112 -11.57 3.13 -7.81
N LYS A 113 -12.06 2.95 -9.03
CA LYS A 113 -12.07 1.65 -9.72
C LYS A 113 -10.66 1.22 -10.13
N PRO A 114 -10.22 0.00 -9.77
CA PRO A 114 -8.92 -0.51 -10.20
C PRO A 114 -8.95 -1.04 -11.64
N THR A 115 -7.77 -1.14 -12.24
CA THR A 115 -7.51 -2.09 -13.32
C THR A 115 -7.24 -3.45 -12.67
N VAL A 116 -7.90 -4.50 -13.17
CA VAL A 116 -7.81 -5.83 -12.58
C VAL A 116 -7.29 -6.85 -13.59
N LYS A 117 -6.52 -7.82 -13.08
CA LYS A 117 -6.15 -9.05 -13.75
C LYS A 117 -6.32 -10.19 -12.76
N GLU A 118 -7.39 -10.96 -12.92
CA GLU A 118 -7.83 -12.01 -11.99
C GLU A 118 -8.16 -13.25 -12.82
N GLU A 119 -7.17 -14.12 -13.04
CA GLU A 119 -7.32 -15.26 -13.94
C GLU A 119 -6.46 -16.45 -13.52
N PHE A 120 -6.95 -17.65 -13.83
CA PHE A 120 -6.15 -18.85 -13.97
C PHE A 120 -6.02 -19.19 -15.45
N ARG A 121 -4.85 -19.66 -15.86
CA ARG A 121 -4.55 -20.10 -17.23
C ARG A 121 -4.37 -21.61 -17.30
N SER A 122 -4.77 -22.21 -18.45
CA SER A 122 -4.59 -23.64 -18.68
C SER A 122 -3.15 -24.11 -18.39
N PRO A 123 -2.97 -25.27 -17.75
CA PRO A 123 -3.99 -26.28 -17.47
C PRO A 123 -4.78 -26.07 -16.18
N TYR A 124 -4.49 -25.02 -15.41
CA TYR A 124 -5.11 -24.76 -14.10
C TYR A 124 -6.41 -23.96 -14.23
N LYS A 125 -7.30 -24.16 -13.26
CA LYS A 125 -8.54 -23.40 -13.12
C LYS A 125 -8.87 -23.15 -11.65
N GLU A 126 -9.69 -22.17 -11.37
CA GLU A 126 -10.17 -21.92 -10.03
C GLU A 126 -10.91 -23.12 -9.45
N GLY A 127 -10.60 -23.47 -8.19
CA GLY A 127 -11.26 -24.56 -7.47
C GLY A 127 -10.73 -25.95 -7.77
N ASP A 128 -9.67 -26.11 -8.55
CA ASP A 128 -9.05 -27.43 -8.86
C ASP A 128 -8.09 -27.92 -7.77
N GLY A 129 -7.85 -27.13 -6.72
CA GLY A 129 -6.93 -27.46 -5.63
C GLY A 129 -5.45 -27.15 -5.91
N TYR A 130 -5.13 -26.63 -7.10
CA TYR A 130 -3.75 -26.37 -7.52
C TYR A 130 -3.38 -24.87 -7.54
N ALA A 131 -4.11 -24.02 -6.82
CA ALA A 131 -3.88 -22.57 -6.83
C ALA A 131 -2.42 -22.20 -6.58
N TYR A 132 -1.79 -22.75 -5.52
CA TYR A 132 -0.37 -22.49 -5.24
C TYR A 132 0.54 -22.84 -6.43
N ILE A 133 0.33 -24.02 -7.05
CA ILE A 133 1.13 -24.47 -8.19
C ILE A 133 0.92 -23.54 -9.39
N ALA A 134 -0.31 -23.09 -9.62
CA ALA A 134 -0.63 -22.15 -10.69
C ALA A 134 0.06 -20.79 -10.50
N PHE A 135 0.03 -20.24 -9.29
CA PHE A 135 0.75 -18.99 -8.97
C PHE A 135 2.26 -19.18 -9.12
N LYS A 136 2.83 -20.23 -8.55
CA LYS A 136 4.27 -20.53 -8.63
C LYS A 136 4.76 -20.74 -10.06
N GLY A 137 3.95 -21.35 -10.90
CA GLY A 137 4.24 -21.60 -12.31
C GLY A 137 3.94 -20.42 -13.24
N GLY A 138 3.43 -19.31 -12.71
CA GLY A 138 3.02 -18.16 -13.52
C GLY A 138 1.76 -18.40 -14.34
N TYR A 139 0.89 -19.35 -13.94
CA TYR A 139 -0.39 -19.67 -14.58
C TYR A 139 -1.59 -19.02 -13.89
N ALA A 140 -1.36 -18.22 -12.85
CA ALA A 140 -2.40 -17.46 -12.19
C ALA A 140 -1.91 -16.04 -11.90
N ASP A 141 -2.79 -15.07 -12.12
CA ASP A 141 -2.61 -13.69 -11.72
C ASP A 141 -3.84 -13.24 -10.91
N TRP A 142 -3.62 -12.61 -9.79
CA TRP A 142 -4.65 -11.98 -8.97
C TRP A 142 -4.14 -10.65 -8.50
N ILE A 143 -4.44 -9.60 -9.28
CA ILE A 143 -3.92 -8.24 -9.05
C ILE A 143 -4.98 -7.19 -9.35
N SER A 144 -5.11 -6.20 -8.45
CA SER A 144 -5.88 -4.97 -8.62
C SER A 144 -4.96 -3.77 -8.48
N SER A 145 -4.88 -2.93 -9.51
CA SER A 145 -4.01 -1.76 -9.58
C SER A 145 -4.84 -0.48 -9.56
N PHE A 146 -4.56 0.39 -8.60
CA PHE A 146 -5.18 1.70 -8.42
C PHE A 146 -4.15 2.78 -8.74
N THR A 147 -4.44 3.60 -9.73
CA THR A 147 -3.59 4.74 -10.11
C THR A 147 -4.21 6.03 -9.62
N THR A 148 -3.42 6.84 -8.92
CA THR A 148 -3.80 8.16 -8.46
C THR A 148 -2.86 9.22 -9.03
N ALA A 149 -3.19 10.50 -8.86
CA ALA A 149 -2.29 11.59 -9.29
C ALA A 149 -0.94 11.57 -8.55
N ILE A 150 -0.91 11.05 -7.32
CA ILE A 150 0.23 11.10 -6.39
C ILE A 150 0.91 9.75 -6.14
N GLY A 151 0.41 8.66 -6.73
CA GLY A 151 1.04 7.35 -6.55
C GLY A 151 0.19 6.18 -7.00
N TYR A 152 0.70 5.00 -6.72
CA TYR A 152 0.13 3.72 -7.13
C TYR A 152 -0.12 2.83 -5.93
N ILE A 153 -1.27 2.14 -5.93
CA ILE A 153 -1.57 1.12 -4.95
C ILE A 153 -1.85 -0.18 -5.70
N ASN A 154 -1.17 -1.26 -5.36
CA ASN A 154 -1.47 -2.57 -5.92
C ASN A 154 -1.82 -3.53 -4.81
N LEU A 155 -2.90 -4.28 -5.01
CA LEU A 155 -3.31 -5.40 -4.20
C LEU A 155 -3.11 -6.66 -5.02
N TYR A 156 -2.36 -7.63 -4.52
CA TYR A 156 -2.09 -8.85 -5.27
C TYR A 156 -1.82 -10.05 -4.38
N ILE A 157 -2.05 -11.22 -4.94
CA ILE A 157 -1.73 -12.52 -4.35
C ILE A 157 -0.42 -13.02 -4.97
N ARG A 158 0.42 -13.61 -4.12
CA ARG A 158 1.72 -14.14 -4.51
C ARG A 158 2.02 -15.43 -3.76
N GLU A 159 2.72 -16.34 -4.43
CA GLU A 159 3.34 -17.48 -3.75
C GLU A 159 4.45 -16.99 -2.80
N GLN A 160 4.64 -17.69 -1.70
CA GLN A 160 5.69 -17.34 -0.73
C GLN A 160 6.66 -18.51 -0.52
N ASP A 161 6.22 -19.59 0.11
CA ASP A 161 7.02 -20.77 0.36
C ASP A 161 6.15 -22.03 0.58
N TYR A 162 6.69 -23.23 0.31
CA TYR A 162 6.15 -24.53 0.71
C TYR A 162 4.61 -24.64 0.71
N SER A 163 3.95 -24.30 -0.39
CA SER A 163 2.50 -24.32 -0.57
C SER A 163 1.74 -23.17 0.09
N ASN A 164 2.43 -22.14 0.57
CA ASN A 164 1.79 -20.96 1.13
C ASN A 164 1.73 -19.83 0.10
N MET A 165 0.63 -19.10 0.15
CA MET A 165 0.42 -17.85 -0.58
C MET A 165 0.28 -16.69 0.42
N THR A 166 0.51 -15.49 -0.04
CA THR A 166 0.31 -14.29 0.76
C THR A 166 -0.40 -13.21 -0.04
N LEU A 167 -1.12 -12.39 0.66
CA LEU A 167 -1.73 -11.19 0.15
C LEU A 167 -0.82 -10.01 0.43
N ILE A 168 -0.60 -9.17 -0.57
CA ILE A 168 0.27 -8.00 -0.46
C ILE A 168 -0.49 -6.77 -0.94
N ILE A 169 -0.34 -5.66 -0.20
CA ILE A 169 -0.72 -4.33 -0.67
C ILE A 169 0.55 -3.50 -0.78
N SER A 170 0.86 -2.97 -1.94
CA SER A 170 1.92 -1.99 -2.10
C SER A 170 1.35 -0.57 -2.23
N TYR A 171 1.95 0.37 -1.52
CA TYR A 171 1.71 1.81 -1.64
C TYR A 171 3.00 2.44 -2.14
N CYS A 172 3.00 3.03 -3.32
CA CYS A 172 4.18 3.66 -3.92
C CYS A 172 3.90 5.14 -4.17
N ASP A 173 4.61 6.01 -3.49
CA ASP A 173 4.56 7.45 -3.73
C ASP A 173 5.29 7.77 -5.03
N LYS A 174 4.59 8.39 -5.99
CA LYS A 174 5.13 8.63 -7.33
C LYS A 174 6.34 9.54 -7.31
N LYS A 175 6.25 10.67 -6.60
CA LYS A 175 7.29 11.70 -6.55
C LYS A 175 8.59 11.16 -5.96
N ASN A 176 8.50 10.49 -4.81
CA ASN A 176 9.68 9.96 -4.13
C ASN A 176 10.26 8.74 -4.85
N TYR A 177 9.43 7.93 -5.51
CA TYR A 177 9.89 6.83 -6.33
C TYR A 177 10.65 7.31 -7.57
N GLU A 178 10.10 8.28 -8.31
CA GLU A 178 10.77 8.90 -9.47
C GLU A 178 12.11 9.54 -9.05
N LYS A 179 12.13 10.22 -7.89
CA LYS A 179 13.37 10.75 -7.32
C LYS A 179 14.39 9.65 -7.02
N SER A 180 13.97 8.55 -6.42
CA SER A 180 14.89 7.44 -6.10
C SER A 180 15.49 6.79 -7.35
N LEU A 181 14.73 6.72 -8.45
CA LEU A 181 15.23 6.25 -9.75
C LEU A 181 16.24 7.21 -10.36
N GLN A 182 15.99 8.53 -10.24
CA GLN A 182 16.96 9.54 -10.72
C GLN A 182 18.27 9.48 -9.93
N GLU A 183 18.20 9.39 -8.61
CA GLU A 183 19.37 9.25 -7.74
C GLU A 183 20.21 8.03 -8.10
N LEU A 184 19.56 6.90 -8.44
CA LEU A 184 20.25 5.69 -8.90
C LEU A 184 20.90 5.89 -10.28
N ALA A 185 20.21 6.60 -11.20
CA ALA A 185 20.74 6.88 -12.52
C ALA A 185 21.96 7.82 -12.49
N ASP A 186 22.00 8.75 -11.53
CA ASP A 186 23.10 9.70 -11.35
C ASP A 186 24.38 9.02 -10.80
N GLU A 187 24.29 7.79 -10.28
CA GLU A 187 25.42 6.97 -9.84
C GLU A 187 26.05 6.10 -10.95
N LEU A 188 25.39 5.98 -12.14
CA LEU A 188 25.86 5.20 -13.28
C LEU A 188 26.73 6.01 -14.24
#